data_2e6b04c0fe6f83cca6b8d9974bf18de9
#
_entry.id   2e6b04c0fe6f83cca6b8d9974bf18de9
#
_cell.length_a   1.000
_cell.length_b   1.000
_cell.length_c   1.000
_cell.angle_alpha   90.00
_cell.angle_beta   90.00
_cell.angle_gamma   90.00
#
_symmetry.space_group_name_H-M   'P 1'
#
loop_
_entity.id
_entity.type
_entity.pdbx_description
1 polymer ?
#
loop_
_entity_poly.entity_id
_entity_poly.type
_entity_poly.pdbx_seq_one_letter_code
_entity_poly.pdbx_strand_id
1 'polypeptide(L)'
;MDYRKKFAVEPGKKVRLSRIDPSYTGKHETHDKALPEIQKNVERMDELQYLLYADGSQSLLVVLQALDAAGKDGTIRHVFSGMNPQGTFVYGFKQPSREEAAHDFLWRAHARTPGRGEVAVFNRSHYEDVLVVRVHKLVPHSVWSKRYELINDFETMLSRNGTTILKFFLHISPQEQLARFKQRLDDPSRHWKISESDYSERELWPQYVDAYEDAMKLTSTRHAPWYIIPSNHKWFRNLAVSQIIADTMDDMGLKLPPTRIDLVEIRRKYHAAARERKISDHRRAKKADKAA
;
A
#
# COMPACT_ATOMS: atom_id res chain seq x y z
N MET A 1 -5.85 15.35 -13.45
CA MET A 1 -6.49 14.18 -14.13
C MET A 1 -6.86 13.21 -13.02
N ASP A 2 -8.04 12.62 -13.05
CA ASP A 2 -8.46 11.63 -12.05
C ASP A 2 -7.92 10.23 -12.46
N TYR A 3 -6.84 9.79 -11.79
CA TYR A 3 -6.21 8.51 -12.06
C TYR A 3 -7.03 7.32 -11.57
N ARG A 4 -7.95 7.50 -10.63
CA ARG A 4 -8.89 6.45 -10.21
C ARG A 4 -9.79 6.06 -11.38
N LYS A 5 -10.38 7.03 -12.08
CA LYS A 5 -11.19 6.76 -13.28
C LYS A 5 -10.37 6.23 -14.44
N LYS A 6 -9.13 6.71 -14.57
CA LYS A 6 -8.26 6.35 -15.72
C LYS A 6 -7.77 4.91 -15.66
N PHE A 7 -7.38 4.42 -14.48
CA PHE A 7 -6.67 3.15 -14.30
C PHE A 7 -7.50 2.05 -13.65
N ALA A 8 -8.72 2.34 -13.18
CA ALA A 8 -9.59 1.33 -12.60
C ALA A 8 -10.00 0.28 -13.63
N VAL A 9 -9.98 -0.96 -13.20
CA VAL A 9 -10.55 -2.09 -13.92
C VAL A 9 -12.03 -2.19 -13.58
N GLU A 10 -12.90 -1.99 -14.58
CA GLU A 10 -14.33 -2.15 -14.40
C GLU A 10 -14.67 -3.60 -14.03
N PRO A 11 -15.59 -3.83 -13.06
CA PRO A 11 -15.97 -5.17 -12.63
C PRO A 11 -16.43 -6.07 -13.80
N GLY A 12 -15.84 -7.27 -13.88
CA GLY A 12 -16.16 -8.26 -14.93
C GLY A 12 -15.62 -7.94 -16.33
N LYS A 13 -15.04 -6.77 -16.54
CA LYS A 13 -14.49 -6.38 -17.84
C LYS A 13 -13.24 -7.19 -18.17
N LYS A 14 -13.17 -7.68 -19.41
CA LYS A 14 -11.97 -8.37 -19.91
C LYS A 14 -10.79 -7.40 -19.96
N VAL A 15 -9.74 -7.71 -19.20
CA VAL A 15 -8.45 -7.01 -19.25
C VAL A 15 -7.61 -7.56 -20.38
N ARG A 16 -6.83 -6.70 -21.03
CA ARG A 16 -5.78 -7.08 -22.01
C ARG A 16 -4.56 -6.18 -21.76
N LEU A 17 -3.59 -6.68 -21.00
CA LEU A 17 -2.38 -5.95 -20.64
C LEU A 17 -1.56 -5.51 -21.87
N SER A 18 -1.59 -6.28 -22.95
CA SER A 18 -0.94 -5.93 -24.21
C SER A 18 -1.49 -4.66 -24.89
N ARG A 19 -2.67 -4.17 -24.49
CA ARG A 19 -3.29 -2.93 -25.00
C ARG A 19 -3.06 -1.73 -24.09
N ILE A 20 -2.38 -1.92 -22.98
CA ILE A 20 -2.11 -0.86 -21.99
C ILE A 20 -0.64 -0.49 -22.09
N ASP A 21 -0.37 0.76 -22.44
CA ASP A 21 1.00 1.26 -22.52
C ASP A 21 1.64 1.38 -21.14
N PRO A 22 2.66 0.55 -20.82
CA PRO A 22 3.36 0.61 -19.53
C PRO A 22 4.24 1.85 -19.39
N SER A 23 4.45 2.61 -20.46
CA SER A 23 5.25 3.84 -20.50
C SER A 23 4.38 5.11 -20.41
N TYR A 24 3.06 4.99 -20.31
CA TYR A 24 2.17 6.14 -20.20
C TYR A 24 2.53 7.03 -19.00
N THR A 25 2.58 8.36 -19.22
CA THR A 25 2.99 9.37 -18.21
C THR A 25 1.97 10.48 -18.02
N GLY A 26 0.80 10.42 -18.70
CA GLY A 26 -0.22 11.46 -18.64
C GLY A 26 0.23 12.78 -19.26
N LYS A 27 0.05 13.85 -18.50
CA LYS A 27 0.46 15.23 -18.89
C LYS A 27 1.93 15.55 -18.56
N HIS A 28 2.59 14.69 -17.77
CA HIS A 28 3.96 14.93 -17.31
C HIS A 28 4.98 14.33 -18.28
N GLU A 29 5.99 15.10 -18.63
CA GLU A 29 7.05 14.69 -19.54
C GLU A 29 8.26 14.15 -18.79
N THR A 30 8.51 14.66 -17.57
CA THR A 30 9.68 14.33 -16.77
C THR A 30 9.36 14.15 -15.29
N HIS A 31 10.28 13.50 -14.56
CA HIS A 31 10.23 13.37 -13.11
C HIS A 31 10.15 14.73 -12.41
N ASP A 32 10.97 15.70 -12.84
CA ASP A 32 11.07 17.00 -12.17
C ASP A 32 9.76 17.78 -12.26
N LYS A 33 9.04 17.66 -13.40
CA LYS A 33 7.71 18.27 -13.55
C LYS A 33 6.64 17.58 -12.69
N ALA A 34 6.79 16.29 -12.39
CA ALA A 34 5.86 15.54 -11.55
C ALA A 34 6.17 15.61 -10.05
N LEU A 35 7.42 15.91 -9.67
CA LEU A 35 7.88 15.84 -8.28
C LEU A 35 7.06 16.69 -7.30
N PRO A 36 6.68 17.95 -7.60
CA PRO A 36 5.85 18.73 -6.68
C PRO A 36 4.48 18.11 -6.42
N GLU A 37 3.87 17.49 -7.45
CA GLU A 37 2.57 16.80 -7.31
C GLU A 37 2.71 15.51 -6.49
N ILE A 38 3.80 14.78 -6.67
CA ILE A 38 4.12 13.58 -5.85
C ILE A 38 4.28 13.98 -4.37
N GLN A 39 5.07 15.02 -4.09
CA GLN A 39 5.29 15.51 -2.73
C GLN A 39 3.99 15.95 -2.07
N LYS A 40 3.18 16.75 -2.77
CA LYS A 40 1.86 17.16 -2.28
C LYS A 40 0.96 15.97 -1.94
N ASN A 41 0.97 14.91 -2.76
CA ASN A 41 0.16 13.72 -2.49
C ASN A 41 0.69 12.97 -1.26
N VAL A 42 2.01 12.88 -1.07
CA VAL A 42 2.62 12.22 0.10
C VAL A 42 2.29 12.98 1.39
N GLU A 43 2.40 14.32 1.38
CA GLU A 43 2.02 15.18 2.50
C GLU A 43 0.54 15.04 2.86
N ARG A 44 -0.33 15.06 1.84
CA ARG A 44 -1.77 14.86 2.02
C ARG A 44 -2.10 13.48 2.58
N MET A 45 -1.39 12.44 2.15
CA MET A 45 -1.53 11.08 2.70
C MET A 45 -1.12 11.01 4.17
N ASP A 46 -0.07 11.74 4.60
CA ASP A 46 0.34 11.82 6.00
C ASP A 46 -0.75 12.46 6.86
N GLU A 47 -1.28 13.62 6.44
CA GLU A 47 -2.38 14.31 7.14
C GLU A 47 -3.62 13.41 7.26
N LEU A 48 -4.01 12.73 6.17
CA LEU A 48 -5.17 11.84 6.15
C LEU A 48 -4.95 10.57 6.98
N GLN A 49 -3.72 10.06 7.04
CA GLN A 49 -3.39 8.92 7.88
C GLN A 49 -3.47 9.29 9.37
N TYR A 50 -3.04 10.49 9.73
CA TYR A 50 -3.23 11.00 11.09
C TYR A 50 -4.73 11.08 11.46
N LEU A 51 -5.57 11.57 10.54
CA LEU A 51 -7.02 11.60 10.75
C LEU A 51 -7.61 10.19 10.86
N LEU A 52 -7.20 9.24 10.01
CA LEU A 52 -7.63 7.85 10.07
C LEU A 52 -7.31 7.22 11.42
N TYR A 53 -6.07 7.43 11.89
CA TYR A 53 -5.61 6.93 13.19
C TYR A 53 -6.42 7.51 14.35
N ALA A 54 -6.71 8.82 14.32
CA ALA A 54 -7.47 9.50 15.35
C ALA A 54 -8.97 9.14 15.32
N ASP A 55 -9.57 9.01 14.13
CA ASP A 55 -10.96 8.62 13.92
C ASP A 55 -11.23 7.20 14.44
N GLY A 56 -10.36 6.24 14.10
CA GLY A 56 -10.44 4.87 14.59
C GLY A 56 -11.70 4.12 14.21
N SER A 57 -12.45 4.57 13.19
CA SER A 57 -13.70 3.92 12.75
C SER A 57 -13.54 3.06 11.50
N GLN A 58 -12.56 3.38 10.66
CA GLN A 58 -12.28 2.75 9.38
C GLN A 58 -10.81 2.31 9.30
N SER A 59 -10.46 1.58 8.24
CA SER A 59 -9.08 1.17 7.94
C SER A 59 -8.83 1.15 6.43
N LEU A 60 -7.55 1.13 6.04
CA LEU A 60 -7.14 1.08 4.63
C LEU A 60 -6.24 -0.12 4.38
N LEU A 61 -6.61 -0.97 3.42
CA LEU A 61 -5.78 -2.04 2.90
C LEU A 61 -5.31 -1.70 1.48
N VAL A 62 -3.99 -1.63 1.28
CA VAL A 62 -3.37 -1.43 -0.02
C VAL A 62 -2.65 -2.70 -0.45
N VAL A 63 -3.06 -3.29 -1.56
CA VAL A 63 -2.45 -4.49 -2.15
C VAL A 63 -1.58 -4.10 -3.34
N LEU A 64 -0.30 -4.44 -3.31
CA LEU A 64 0.64 -4.22 -4.41
C LEU A 64 1.02 -5.54 -5.05
N GLN A 65 0.60 -5.73 -6.29
CA GLN A 65 0.94 -6.88 -7.11
C GLN A 65 1.69 -6.45 -8.39
N ALA A 66 2.61 -7.28 -8.82
CA ALA A 66 3.40 -7.01 -10.01
C ALA A 66 4.29 -8.21 -10.36
N LEU A 67 4.68 -8.30 -11.61
CA LEU A 67 5.80 -9.12 -12.05
C LEU A 67 7.11 -8.65 -11.38
N ASP A 68 8.12 -9.49 -11.41
CA ASP A 68 9.39 -9.17 -10.77
C ASP A 68 10.04 -7.92 -11.39
N ALA A 69 10.80 -7.20 -10.56
CA ALA A 69 11.39 -5.90 -10.86
C ALA A 69 10.41 -4.75 -11.23
N ALA A 70 9.10 -4.92 -11.21
CA ALA A 70 8.16 -3.83 -11.50
C ALA A 70 8.17 -2.71 -10.44
N GLY A 71 8.70 -2.96 -9.24
CA GLY A 71 9.06 -1.91 -8.28
C GLY A 71 8.12 -1.77 -7.09
N LYS A 72 7.51 -2.87 -6.61
CA LYS A 72 6.71 -2.91 -5.37
C LYS A 72 7.44 -2.25 -4.18
N ASP A 73 8.67 -2.66 -3.86
CA ASP A 73 9.46 -2.09 -2.76
C ASP A 73 9.73 -0.59 -2.95
N GLY A 74 10.00 -0.18 -4.20
CA GLY A 74 10.21 1.23 -4.53
C GLY A 74 8.94 2.07 -4.35
N THR A 75 7.78 1.53 -4.67
CA THR A 75 6.49 2.18 -4.41
C THR A 75 6.28 2.34 -2.91
N ILE A 76 6.47 1.28 -2.13
CA ILE A 76 6.35 1.33 -0.66
C ILE A 76 7.28 2.40 -0.09
N ARG A 77 8.56 2.36 -0.46
CA ARG A 77 9.57 3.29 0.06
C ARG A 77 9.25 4.76 -0.23
N HIS A 78 8.69 5.07 -1.41
CA HIS A 78 8.52 6.48 -1.82
C HIS A 78 7.10 7.00 -1.60
N VAL A 79 6.08 6.16 -1.73
CA VAL A 79 4.69 6.60 -1.61
C VAL A 79 4.26 6.66 -0.14
N PHE A 80 4.72 5.73 0.68
CA PHE A 80 4.33 5.66 2.10
C PHE A 80 5.37 6.29 3.05
N SER A 81 6.35 7.01 2.51
CA SER A 81 7.46 7.59 3.31
C SER A 81 7.01 8.68 4.29
N GLY A 82 5.87 9.35 4.03
CA GLY A 82 5.33 10.37 4.92
C GLY A 82 4.44 9.81 6.02
N MET A 83 3.91 8.60 5.89
CA MET A 83 2.96 8.04 6.85
C MET A 83 3.63 7.64 8.17
N ASN A 84 2.94 7.91 9.28
CA ASN A 84 3.40 7.55 10.62
C ASN A 84 3.45 6.02 10.79
N PRO A 85 4.63 5.46 11.15
CA PRO A 85 4.80 4.01 11.34
C PRO A 85 3.97 3.42 12.49
N GLN A 86 3.46 4.23 13.42
CA GLN A 86 2.56 3.75 14.48
C GLN A 86 1.20 3.28 13.96
N GLY A 87 0.76 3.77 12.81
CA GLY A 87 -0.52 3.40 12.19
C GLY A 87 -0.39 2.82 10.79
N THR A 88 0.85 2.50 10.34
CA THR A 88 1.09 2.00 8.97
C THR A 88 1.99 0.78 9.00
N PHE A 89 1.48 -0.34 8.50
CA PHE A 89 2.18 -1.64 8.54
C PHE A 89 2.41 -2.18 7.14
N VAL A 90 3.61 -2.69 6.86
CA VAL A 90 3.97 -3.31 5.58
C VAL A 90 4.21 -4.80 5.80
N TYR A 91 3.47 -5.62 5.07
CA TYR A 91 3.59 -7.08 5.13
C TYR A 91 4.02 -7.65 3.78
N GLY A 92 5.13 -8.41 3.78
CA GLY A 92 5.63 -9.10 2.61
C GLY A 92 5.13 -10.55 2.57
N PHE A 93 4.40 -10.92 1.52
CA PHE A 93 3.93 -12.29 1.33
C PHE A 93 4.91 -13.08 0.46
N LYS A 94 5.75 -13.86 1.11
CA LYS A 94 6.66 -14.83 0.49
C LYS A 94 6.01 -16.22 0.45
N GLN A 95 6.82 -17.25 0.13
CA GLN A 95 6.39 -18.64 0.27
C GLN A 95 5.82 -18.85 1.68
N PRO A 96 4.67 -19.54 1.81
CA PRO A 96 4.05 -19.81 3.11
C PRO A 96 5.00 -20.58 4.04
N SER A 97 5.01 -20.21 5.32
CA SER A 97 5.65 -21.03 6.36
C SER A 97 4.90 -22.35 6.52
N ARG A 98 5.49 -23.31 7.26
CA ARG A 98 4.83 -24.60 7.56
C ARG A 98 3.49 -24.40 8.29
N GLU A 99 3.42 -23.42 9.20
CA GLU A 99 2.19 -23.07 9.91
C GLU A 99 1.15 -22.47 8.96
N GLU A 100 1.54 -21.47 8.17
CA GLU A 100 0.64 -20.84 7.19
C GLU A 100 0.10 -21.84 6.17
N ALA A 101 0.91 -22.81 5.74
CA ALA A 101 0.51 -23.86 4.80
C ALA A 101 -0.41 -24.92 5.41
N ALA A 102 -0.48 -25.04 6.75
CA ALA A 102 -1.40 -25.93 7.44
C ALA A 102 -2.83 -25.37 7.56
N HIS A 103 -3.00 -24.10 7.31
CA HIS A 103 -4.29 -23.41 7.32
C HIS A 103 -4.81 -23.18 5.88
N ASP A 104 -6.02 -22.61 5.76
CA ASP A 104 -6.52 -22.14 4.49
C ASP A 104 -5.65 -20.98 3.93
N PHE A 105 -5.69 -20.77 2.61
CA PHE A 105 -4.80 -19.82 1.94
C PHE A 105 -5.03 -18.33 2.33
N LEU A 106 -6.19 -18.00 2.90
CA LEU A 106 -6.51 -16.64 3.36
C LEU A 106 -6.10 -16.38 4.80
N TRP A 107 -5.85 -17.43 5.60
CA TRP A 107 -5.52 -17.31 7.02
C TRP A 107 -4.38 -16.32 7.28
N ARG A 108 -3.26 -16.46 6.57
CA ARG A 108 -2.11 -15.57 6.70
C ARG A 108 -2.39 -14.14 6.26
N ALA A 109 -3.28 -13.96 5.28
CA ALA A 109 -3.70 -12.63 4.83
C ALA A 109 -4.62 -11.99 5.87
N HIS A 110 -5.59 -12.74 6.41
CA HIS A 110 -6.51 -12.26 7.43
C HIS A 110 -5.77 -11.80 8.70
N ALA A 111 -4.77 -12.55 9.15
CA ALA A 111 -3.94 -12.19 10.30
C ALA A 111 -3.13 -10.87 10.12
N ARG A 112 -3.07 -10.32 8.90
CA ARG A 112 -2.32 -9.10 8.54
C ARG A 112 -3.23 -7.97 8.02
N THR A 113 -4.56 -8.17 8.03
CA THR A 113 -5.49 -7.08 7.69
C THR A 113 -5.39 -5.95 8.71
N PRO A 114 -5.60 -4.68 8.27
CA PRO A 114 -5.51 -3.54 9.17
C PRO A 114 -6.62 -3.55 10.21
N GLY A 115 -6.28 -3.19 11.44
CA GLY A 115 -7.24 -2.80 12.44
C GLY A 115 -7.84 -1.42 12.14
N ARG A 116 -8.87 -1.03 12.89
CA ARG A 116 -9.46 0.31 12.78
C ARG A 116 -8.42 1.38 13.12
N GLY A 117 -8.33 2.41 12.31
CA GLY A 117 -7.32 3.47 12.43
C GLY A 117 -6.00 3.15 11.73
N GLU A 118 -5.88 1.96 11.12
CA GLU A 118 -4.60 1.51 10.56
C GLU A 118 -4.61 1.45 9.02
N VAL A 119 -3.41 1.55 8.46
CA VAL A 119 -3.11 1.28 7.05
C VAL A 119 -2.24 0.03 6.97
N ALA A 120 -2.68 -0.98 6.23
CA ALA A 120 -1.85 -2.13 5.88
C ALA A 120 -1.48 -2.11 4.40
N VAL A 121 -0.19 -2.32 4.10
CA VAL A 121 0.34 -2.42 2.74
C VAL A 121 0.84 -3.83 2.51
N PHE A 122 0.21 -4.56 1.62
CA PHE A 122 0.59 -5.91 1.22
C PHE A 122 1.56 -5.86 0.05
N ASN A 123 2.82 -6.19 0.28
CA ASN A 123 3.81 -6.42 -0.77
C ASN A 123 3.71 -7.88 -1.23
N ARG A 124 3.09 -8.12 -2.38
CA ARG A 124 2.38 -9.34 -2.75
C ARG A 124 1.20 -9.57 -1.79
N SER A 125 0.43 -10.63 -1.91
CA SER A 125 -0.75 -10.83 -1.06
C SER A 125 -1.32 -12.23 -1.19
N HIS A 126 -2.54 -12.43 -0.73
CA HIS A 126 -3.37 -13.62 -0.97
C HIS A 126 -3.60 -13.91 -2.46
N TYR A 127 -3.34 -12.96 -3.35
CA TYR A 127 -3.39 -13.18 -4.80
C TYR A 127 -2.30 -14.14 -5.31
N GLU A 128 -1.18 -14.34 -4.57
CA GLU A 128 -0.19 -15.36 -4.93
C GLU A 128 -0.83 -16.75 -5.11
N ASP A 129 -1.91 -17.01 -4.40
CA ASP A 129 -2.67 -18.27 -4.39
C ASP A 129 -3.55 -18.49 -5.64
N VAL A 130 -3.64 -17.50 -6.53
CA VAL A 130 -4.23 -17.60 -7.88
C VAL A 130 -3.25 -17.14 -8.97
N LEU A 131 -2.05 -16.70 -8.61
CA LEU A 131 -0.98 -16.28 -9.51
C LEU A 131 0.13 -17.34 -9.54
N VAL A 132 1.07 -17.30 -8.59
CA VAL A 132 2.19 -18.24 -8.50
C VAL A 132 1.69 -19.69 -8.46
N VAL A 133 0.69 -19.96 -7.63
CA VAL A 133 0.11 -21.31 -7.47
C VAL A 133 -0.45 -21.85 -8.79
N ARG A 134 -1.09 -20.98 -9.60
CA ARG A 134 -1.60 -21.33 -10.92
C ARG A 134 -0.46 -21.54 -11.92
N VAL A 135 0.47 -20.58 -12.02
CA VAL A 135 1.56 -20.60 -13.01
C VAL A 135 2.48 -21.79 -12.80
N HIS A 136 2.86 -22.09 -11.57
CA HIS A 136 3.70 -23.23 -11.21
C HIS A 136 2.92 -24.54 -10.98
N LYS A 137 1.61 -24.55 -11.21
CA LYS A 137 0.74 -25.74 -11.08
C LYS A 137 0.87 -26.41 -9.70
N LEU A 138 1.01 -25.61 -8.62
CA LEU A 138 1.19 -26.11 -7.27
C LEU A 138 -0.05 -26.80 -6.70
N VAL A 139 -1.23 -26.46 -7.25
CA VAL A 139 -2.50 -27.15 -6.99
C VAL A 139 -3.28 -27.32 -8.31
N PRO A 140 -4.21 -28.30 -8.39
CA PRO A 140 -5.04 -28.49 -9.57
C PRO A 140 -5.91 -27.28 -9.92
N HIS A 141 -6.29 -27.15 -11.20
CA HIS A 141 -7.23 -26.13 -11.69
C HIS A 141 -8.53 -26.09 -10.88
N SER A 142 -9.10 -27.25 -10.57
CA SER A 142 -10.32 -27.37 -9.77
C SER A 142 -10.23 -26.77 -8.35
N VAL A 143 -9.02 -26.55 -7.85
CA VAL A 143 -8.75 -25.91 -6.56
C VAL A 143 -8.56 -24.40 -6.73
N TRP A 144 -7.52 -23.97 -7.50
CA TRP A 144 -7.20 -22.54 -7.58
C TRP A 144 -8.30 -21.72 -8.30
N SER A 145 -9.05 -22.31 -9.22
CA SER A 145 -10.13 -21.59 -9.92
C SER A 145 -11.28 -21.14 -9.02
N LYS A 146 -11.52 -21.86 -7.93
CA LYS A 146 -12.53 -21.51 -6.91
C LYS A 146 -12.05 -20.42 -5.95
N ARG A 147 -10.75 -20.17 -5.87
CA ARG A 147 -10.19 -19.16 -4.96
C ARG A 147 -10.57 -17.72 -5.32
N TYR A 148 -10.91 -17.44 -6.57
CA TYR A 148 -11.38 -16.10 -6.96
C TYR A 148 -12.67 -15.70 -6.24
N GLU A 149 -13.61 -16.63 -6.08
CA GLU A 149 -14.85 -16.42 -5.33
C GLU A 149 -14.54 -16.17 -3.85
N LEU A 150 -13.72 -17.03 -3.24
CA LEU A 150 -13.31 -16.91 -1.84
C LEU A 150 -12.55 -15.59 -1.57
N ILE A 151 -11.75 -15.12 -2.51
CA ILE A 151 -11.08 -13.81 -2.44
C ILE A 151 -12.13 -12.68 -2.44
N ASN A 152 -13.13 -12.74 -3.32
CA ASN A 152 -14.20 -11.75 -3.37
C ASN A 152 -15.01 -11.73 -2.08
N ASP A 153 -15.31 -12.88 -1.49
CA ASP A 153 -16.01 -12.99 -0.21
C ASP A 153 -15.21 -12.39 0.94
N PHE A 154 -13.90 -12.69 0.98
CA PHE A 154 -12.96 -12.13 1.95
C PHE A 154 -12.88 -10.59 1.85
N GLU A 155 -12.70 -10.04 0.65
CA GLU A 155 -12.65 -8.60 0.43
C GLU A 155 -14.00 -7.94 0.72
N THR A 156 -15.12 -8.60 0.41
CA THR A 156 -16.46 -8.13 0.75
C THR A 156 -16.67 -8.07 2.27
N MET A 157 -16.22 -9.09 2.98
CA MET A 157 -16.30 -9.13 4.45
C MET A 157 -15.51 -7.98 5.06
N LEU A 158 -14.27 -7.76 4.62
CA LEU A 158 -13.43 -6.65 5.10
C LEU A 158 -14.08 -5.29 4.82
N SER A 159 -14.57 -5.08 3.59
CA SER A 159 -15.21 -3.83 3.21
C SER A 159 -16.48 -3.54 4.02
N ARG A 160 -17.31 -4.55 4.27
CA ARG A 160 -18.51 -4.42 5.13
C ARG A 160 -18.17 -4.12 6.59
N ASN A 161 -16.94 -4.40 7.03
CA ASN A 161 -16.44 -4.08 8.36
C ASN A 161 -15.61 -2.78 8.42
N GLY A 162 -15.69 -1.94 7.38
CA GLY A 162 -15.10 -0.61 7.38
C GLY A 162 -13.65 -0.54 6.85
N THR A 163 -13.18 -1.59 6.17
CA THR A 163 -11.88 -1.56 5.49
C THR A 163 -12.05 -1.10 4.04
N THR A 164 -11.46 0.03 3.68
CA THR A 164 -11.30 0.44 2.28
C THR A 164 -10.18 -0.35 1.64
N ILE A 165 -10.40 -0.89 0.43
CA ILE A 165 -9.43 -1.77 -0.23
C ILE A 165 -9.02 -1.18 -1.58
N LEU A 166 -7.72 -1.02 -1.81
CA LEU A 166 -7.12 -0.60 -3.07
C LEU A 166 -6.15 -1.67 -3.55
N LYS A 167 -6.32 -2.13 -4.80
CA LYS A 167 -5.46 -3.14 -5.39
C LYS A 167 -4.74 -2.59 -6.61
N PHE A 168 -3.42 -2.62 -6.60
CA PHE A 168 -2.58 -2.08 -7.66
C PHE A 168 -1.81 -3.20 -8.36
N PHE A 169 -1.95 -3.27 -9.68
CA PHE A 169 -1.06 -4.02 -10.54
C PHE A 169 -0.05 -3.06 -11.19
N LEU A 170 1.23 -3.18 -10.85
CA LEU A 170 2.31 -2.36 -11.41
C LEU A 170 2.75 -2.96 -12.74
N HIS A 171 2.28 -2.36 -13.83
CA HIS A 171 2.47 -2.86 -15.19
C HIS A 171 3.77 -2.34 -15.81
N ILE A 172 4.70 -3.25 -16.12
CA ILE A 172 5.94 -2.95 -16.86
C ILE A 172 6.00 -3.77 -18.14
N SER A 173 6.80 -3.31 -19.10
CA SER A 173 7.13 -4.11 -20.28
C SER A 173 8.20 -5.15 -20.00
N PRO A 174 8.28 -6.24 -20.81
CA PRO A 174 9.38 -7.20 -20.74
C PRO A 174 10.76 -6.54 -20.93
N GLN A 175 10.82 -5.52 -21.79
CA GLN A 175 12.06 -4.77 -22.06
C GLN A 175 12.53 -3.98 -20.85
N GLU A 176 11.59 -3.30 -20.17
CA GLU A 176 11.89 -2.55 -18.94
C GLU A 176 12.33 -3.49 -17.81
N GLN A 177 11.70 -4.67 -17.68
CA GLN A 177 12.13 -5.67 -16.70
C GLN A 177 13.59 -6.07 -16.92
N LEU A 178 13.95 -6.40 -18.17
CA LEU A 178 15.31 -6.78 -18.53
C LEU A 178 16.31 -5.65 -18.28
N ALA A 179 15.94 -4.40 -18.59
CA ALA A 179 16.75 -3.23 -18.30
C ALA A 179 16.98 -3.06 -16.78
N ARG A 180 15.96 -3.33 -15.95
CA ARG A 180 16.09 -3.31 -14.48
C ARG A 180 16.96 -4.44 -13.94
N PHE A 181 16.92 -5.62 -14.55
CA PHE A 181 17.83 -6.71 -14.20
C PHE A 181 19.28 -6.31 -14.52
N LYS A 182 19.53 -5.72 -15.70
CA LYS A 182 20.84 -5.18 -16.05
C LYS A 182 21.32 -4.14 -15.02
N GLN A 183 20.46 -3.19 -14.63
CA GLN A 183 20.82 -2.21 -13.59
C GLN A 183 21.18 -2.86 -12.24
N ARG A 184 20.58 -4.02 -11.89
CA ARG A 184 20.96 -4.77 -10.68
C ARG A 184 22.32 -5.46 -10.83
N LEU A 185 22.65 -5.96 -12.02
CA LEU A 185 23.94 -6.57 -12.31
C LEU A 185 25.07 -5.54 -12.34
N ASP A 186 24.80 -4.36 -12.89
CA ASP A 186 25.81 -3.30 -13.03
C ASP A 186 26.10 -2.57 -11.69
N ASP A 187 25.19 -2.66 -10.71
CA ASP A 187 25.28 -1.97 -9.42
C ASP A 187 25.54 -2.97 -8.27
N PRO A 188 26.81 -3.06 -7.75
CA PRO A 188 27.12 -3.98 -6.66
C PRO A 188 26.23 -3.86 -5.43
N SER A 189 25.72 -2.67 -5.12
CA SER A 189 24.81 -2.45 -4.00
C SER A 189 23.45 -3.13 -4.18
N ARG A 190 23.14 -3.65 -5.38
CA ARG A 190 21.89 -4.30 -5.75
C ARG A 190 22.03 -5.79 -6.07
N HIS A 191 23.22 -6.37 -6.02
CA HIS A 191 23.44 -7.79 -6.32
C HIS A 191 22.59 -8.72 -5.44
N TRP A 192 22.34 -8.33 -4.21
CA TRP A 192 21.47 -9.09 -3.31
C TRP A 192 19.98 -9.16 -3.76
N LYS A 193 19.58 -8.39 -4.78
CA LYS A 193 18.21 -8.34 -5.32
C LYS A 193 18.04 -9.16 -6.60
N ILE A 194 19.08 -9.78 -7.12
CA ILE A 194 19.00 -10.57 -8.34
C ILE A 194 19.36 -12.02 -8.04
N SER A 195 18.64 -12.94 -8.68
CA SER A 195 18.84 -14.37 -8.56
C SER A 195 18.65 -15.06 -9.91
N GLU A 196 19.11 -16.31 -10.04
CA GLU A 196 18.83 -17.12 -11.22
C GLU A 196 17.32 -17.32 -11.45
N SER A 197 16.54 -17.39 -10.38
CA SER A 197 15.09 -17.52 -10.48
C SER A 197 14.42 -16.32 -11.16
N ASP A 198 14.99 -15.12 -11.14
CA ASP A 198 14.45 -13.96 -11.87
C ASP A 198 14.34 -14.26 -13.39
N TYR A 199 15.29 -15.03 -13.94
CA TYR A 199 15.29 -15.39 -15.37
C TYR A 199 14.36 -16.54 -15.67
N SER A 200 14.28 -17.58 -14.86
CA SER A 200 13.32 -18.69 -15.06
C SER A 200 11.87 -18.20 -14.88
N GLU A 201 11.59 -17.30 -13.92
CA GLU A 201 10.27 -16.68 -13.79
C GLU A 201 9.90 -15.82 -15.02
N ARG A 202 10.89 -15.19 -15.65
CA ARG A 202 10.69 -14.42 -16.87
C ARG A 202 10.24 -15.29 -18.05
N GLU A 203 10.66 -16.54 -18.16
CA GLU A 203 10.19 -17.48 -19.19
C GLU A 203 8.68 -17.76 -19.06
N LEU A 204 8.14 -17.63 -17.85
CA LEU A 204 6.73 -17.81 -17.57
C LEU A 204 5.90 -16.51 -17.74
N TRP A 205 6.48 -15.46 -18.33
CA TRP A 205 5.81 -14.17 -18.54
C TRP A 205 4.40 -14.28 -19.14
N PRO A 206 4.16 -15.04 -20.25
CA PRO A 206 2.82 -15.17 -20.82
C PRO A 206 1.81 -15.77 -19.83
N GLN A 207 2.22 -16.80 -19.09
CA GLN A 207 1.37 -17.47 -18.11
C GLN A 207 0.99 -16.53 -16.94
N TYR A 208 1.95 -15.70 -16.50
CA TYR A 208 1.67 -14.66 -15.49
C TYR A 208 0.73 -13.59 -16.03
N VAL A 209 0.90 -13.14 -17.28
CA VAL A 209 -0.01 -12.18 -17.90
C VAL A 209 -1.44 -12.72 -17.91
N ASP A 210 -1.64 -13.96 -18.36
CA ASP A 210 -2.96 -14.61 -18.37
C ASP A 210 -3.54 -14.71 -16.95
N ALA A 211 -2.72 -15.08 -15.95
CA ALA A 211 -3.16 -15.18 -14.57
C ALA A 211 -3.57 -13.83 -13.98
N TYR A 212 -2.82 -12.74 -14.25
CA TYR A 212 -3.17 -11.40 -13.83
C TYR A 212 -4.41 -10.85 -14.54
N GLU A 213 -4.55 -11.06 -15.84
CA GLU A 213 -5.74 -10.65 -16.60
C GLU A 213 -7.01 -11.29 -16.05
N ASP A 214 -6.97 -12.60 -15.75
CA ASP A 214 -8.09 -13.31 -15.12
C ASP A 214 -8.34 -12.85 -13.69
N ALA A 215 -7.29 -12.68 -12.86
CA ALA A 215 -7.44 -12.20 -11.50
C ALA A 215 -8.12 -10.83 -11.45
N MET A 216 -7.65 -9.88 -12.26
CA MET A 216 -8.25 -8.54 -12.33
C MET A 216 -9.69 -8.57 -12.84
N LYS A 217 -9.98 -9.38 -13.88
CA LYS A 217 -11.33 -9.54 -14.41
C LYS A 217 -12.30 -10.12 -13.40
N LEU A 218 -11.86 -11.14 -12.65
CA LEU A 218 -12.74 -11.93 -11.77
C LEU A 218 -12.87 -11.33 -10.36
N THR A 219 -11.92 -10.48 -9.96
CA THR A 219 -11.88 -9.94 -8.60
C THR A 219 -11.87 -8.41 -8.52
N SER A 220 -11.94 -7.67 -9.63
CA SER A 220 -12.20 -6.24 -9.54
C SER A 220 -13.68 -6.03 -9.21
N THR A 221 -13.94 -5.40 -8.06
CA THR A 221 -15.28 -5.08 -7.58
C THR A 221 -15.40 -3.59 -7.25
N ARG A 222 -16.62 -3.09 -7.05
CA ARG A 222 -16.82 -1.67 -6.71
C ARG A 222 -16.19 -1.29 -5.37
N HIS A 223 -16.19 -2.22 -4.41
CA HIS A 223 -15.66 -2.01 -3.06
C HIS A 223 -14.18 -2.40 -2.90
N ALA A 224 -13.62 -3.13 -3.87
CA ALA A 224 -12.22 -3.52 -3.91
C ALA A 224 -11.71 -3.50 -5.36
N PRO A 225 -11.54 -2.29 -5.94
CA PRO A 225 -11.14 -2.16 -7.35
C PRO A 225 -9.67 -2.49 -7.58
N TRP A 226 -9.35 -3.05 -8.74
CA TRP A 226 -8.01 -3.11 -9.28
C TRP A 226 -7.69 -1.84 -10.07
N TYR A 227 -6.44 -1.40 -9.96
CA TYR A 227 -5.85 -0.32 -10.76
C TYR A 227 -4.62 -0.82 -11.50
N ILE A 228 -4.60 -0.66 -12.84
CA ILE A 228 -3.44 -1.03 -13.66
C ILE A 228 -2.56 0.20 -13.84
N ILE A 229 -1.42 0.23 -13.17
CA ILE A 229 -0.54 1.40 -13.10
C ILE A 229 0.64 1.25 -14.07
N PRO A 230 0.77 2.09 -15.11
CA PRO A 230 1.96 2.17 -15.95
C PRO A 230 3.21 2.38 -15.09
N SER A 231 4.20 1.51 -15.22
CA SER A 231 5.31 1.44 -14.26
C SER A 231 6.71 1.40 -14.87
N ASN A 232 6.84 1.60 -16.21
CA ASN A 232 8.14 1.78 -16.83
C ASN A 232 8.83 3.03 -16.27
N HIS A 233 8.10 4.12 -16.09
CA HIS A 233 8.60 5.31 -15.40
C HIS A 233 8.29 5.24 -13.90
N LYS A 234 9.33 5.02 -13.07
CA LYS A 234 9.19 4.88 -11.60
C LYS A 234 8.49 6.07 -10.95
N TRP A 235 8.77 7.29 -11.42
CA TRP A 235 8.16 8.51 -10.92
C TRP A 235 6.66 8.59 -11.26
N PHE A 236 6.26 8.20 -12.48
CA PHE A 236 4.84 8.20 -12.85
C PHE A 236 4.03 7.18 -12.04
N ARG A 237 4.59 5.98 -11.85
CA ARG A 237 4.02 4.99 -10.94
C ARG A 237 3.78 5.57 -9.54
N ASN A 238 4.78 6.25 -8.96
CA ASN A 238 4.67 6.86 -7.63
C ASN A 238 3.59 7.95 -7.62
N LEU A 239 3.54 8.81 -8.65
CA LEU A 239 2.52 9.84 -8.81
C LEU A 239 1.11 9.23 -8.85
N ALA A 240 0.90 8.25 -9.72
CA ALA A 240 -0.43 7.66 -9.90
C ALA A 240 -0.91 6.93 -8.64
N VAL A 241 -0.03 6.14 -8.00
CA VAL A 241 -0.37 5.40 -6.78
C VAL A 241 -0.64 6.37 -5.62
N SER A 242 0.20 7.37 -5.39
CA SER A 242 0.01 8.35 -4.31
C SER A 242 -1.28 9.15 -4.48
N GLN A 243 -1.58 9.61 -5.71
CA GLN A 243 -2.82 10.33 -5.98
C GLN A 243 -4.05 9.46 -5.73
N ILE A 244 -4.07 8.21 -6.23
CA ILE A 244 -5.22 7.30 -6.04
C ILE A 244 -5.46 7.05 -4.56
N ILE A 245 -4.40 6.82 -3.77
CA ILE A 245 -4.52 6.60 -2.32
C ILE A 245 -5.04 7.87 -1.63
N ALA A 246 -4.41 9.03 -1.87
CA ALA A 246 -4.82 10.30 -1.26
C ALA A 246 -6.27 10.65 -1.58
N ASP A 247 -6.68 10.56 -2.86
CA ASP A 247 -8.05 10.83 -3.29
C ASP A 247 -9.07 9.85 -2.68
N THR A 248 -8.66 8.61 -2.43
CA THR A 248 -9.52 7.61 -1.78
C THR A 248 -9.64 7.88 -0.29
N MET A 249 -8.55 8.25 0.38
CA MET A 249 -8.58 8.59 1.80
C MET A 249 -9.40 9.86 2.08
N ASP A 250 -9.39 10.86 1.18
CA ASP A 250 -10.29 12.01 1.29
C ASP A 250 -11.76 11.62 1.25
N ASP A 251 -12.11 10.69 0.34
CA ASP A 251 -13.49 10.22 0.19
C ASP A 251 -13.97 9.37 1.39
N MET A 252 -13.06 8.92 2.27
CA MET A 252 -13.42 8.22 3.51
C MET A 252 -14.13 9.13 4.52
N GLY A 253 -14.06 10.47 4.37
CA GLY A 253 -14.74 11.43 5.23
C GLY A 253 -14.27 11.43 6.67
N LEU A 254 -12.98 11.15 6.89
CA LEU A 254 -12.33 11.03 8.19
C LEU A 254 -12.44 12.31 9.02
N LYS A 255 -12.66 12.17 10.33
CA LYS A 255 -12.84 13.30 11.25
C LYS A 255 -12.12 13.07 12.56
N LEU A 256 -11.62 14.15 13.15
CA LEU A 256 -11.14 14.08 14.53
C LEU A 256 -12.32 13.70 15.46
N PRO A 257 -12.09 12.78 16.40
CA PRO A 257 -13.13 12.39 17.36
C PRO A 257 -13.49 13.58 18.26
N PRO A 258 -14.74 13.68 18.72
CA PRO A 258 -15.15 14.72 19.65
C PRO A 258 -14.37 14.58 20.96
N THR A 259 -14.02 15.71 21.56
CA THR A 259 -13.33 15.76 22.86
C THR A 259 -14.23 15.13 23.93
N ARG A 260 -13.70 14.10 24.62
CA ARG A 260 -14.41 13.36 25.69
C ARG A 260 -14.07 13.87 27.10
N ILE A 261 -13.27 14.92 27.20
CA ILE A 261 -12.78 15.48 28.46
C ILE A 261 -13.28 16.92 28.63
N ASP A 262 -13.44 17.34 29.88
CA ASP A 262 -13.69 18.75 30.23
C ASP A 262 -12.40 19.56 30.04
N LEU A 263 -12.32 20.26 28.90
CA LEU A 263 -11.17 21.10 28.55
C LEU A 263 -11.00 22.27 29.50
N VAL A 264 -12.07 22.76 30.14
CA VAL A 264 -12.00 23.87 31.14
C VAL A 264 -11.27 23.37 32.38
N GLU A 265 -11.65 22.20 32.87
CA GLU A 265 -11.00 21.58 34.01
C GLU A 265 -9.54 21.21 33.74
N ILE A 266 -9.24 20.66 32.54
CA ILE A 266 -7.86 20.37 32.14
C ILE A 266 -7.01 21.65 32.07
N ARG A 267 -7.55 22.72 31.47
CA ARG A 267 -6.85 24.03 31.46
C ARG A 267 -6.59 24.56 32.86
N ARG A 268 -7.56 24.42 33.77
CA ARG A 268 -7.39 24.80 35.19
C ARG A 268 -6.23 24.03 35.84
N LYS A 269 -6.19 22.71 35.65
CA LYS A 269 -5.09 21.85 36.18
C LYS A 269 -3.75 22.20 35.56
N TYR A 270 -3.68 22.47 34.27
CA TYR A 270 -2.45 22.93 33.60
C TYR A 270 -1.92 24.24 34.21
N HIS A 271 -2.80 25.23 34.39
CA HIS A 271 -2.38 26.53 34.98
C HIS A 271 -1.96 26.40 36.42
N ALA A 272 -2.58 25.54 37.23
CA ALA A 272 -2.16 25.27 38.59
C ALA A 272 -0.74 24.66 38.62
N ALA A 273 -0.49 23.62 37.86
CA ALA A 273 0.83 22.98 37.77
C ALA A 273 1.92 23.93 37.24
N ALA A 274 1.59 24.78 36.26
CA ALA A 274 2.52 25.79 35.73
C ALA A 274 2.90 26.87 36.76
N ARG A 275 1.96 27.25 37.65
CA ARG A 275 2.25 28.19 38.78
C ARG A 275 3.17 27.53 39.83
N GLU A 276 2.90 26.30 40.22
CA GLU A 276 3.73 25.54 41.16
C GLU A 276 5.17 25.41 40.67
N ARG A 277 5.36 25.14 39.39
CA ARG A 277 6.69 25.09 38.77
C ARG A 277 7.42 26.43 38.88
N LYS A 278 6.77 27.53 38.50
CA LYS A 278 7.36 28.90 38.65
C LYS A 278 7.78 29.22 40.07
N ILE A 279 6.96 28.85 41.07
CA ILE A 279 7.26 29.04 42.48
C ILE A 279 8.49 28.20 42.89
N SER A 280 8.54 26.95 42.44
CA SER A 280 9.66 26.05 42.76
C SER A 280 10.97 26.53 42.12
N ASP A 281 10.94 26.99 40.87
CA ASP A 281 12.11 27.52 40.18
C ASP A 281 12.62 28.82 40.84
N HIS A 282 11.72 29.70 41.23
CA HIS A 282 12.07 30.91 41.99
C HIS A 282 12.70 30.61 43.36
N ARG A 283 12.20 29.61 44.09
CA ARG A 283 12.77 29.14 45.34
C ARG A 283 14.18 28.55 45.18
N ARG A 284 14.40 27.78 44.07
CA ARG A 284 15.72 27.23 43.72
C ARG A 284 16.73 28.32 43.39
N ALA A 285 16.32 29.31 42.57
CA ALA A 285 17.17 30.45 42.22
C ALA A 285 17.59 31.25 43.49
N LYS A 286 16.63 31.59 44.37
CA LYS A 286 16.95 32.27 45.64
C LYS A 286 17.84 31.47 46.61
N LYS A 287 17.79 30.14 46.57
CA LYS A 287 18.72 29.29 47.35
C LYS A 287 20.12 29.28 46.76
N ALA A 288 20.24 29.30 45.42
CA ALA A 288 21.53 29.37 44.75
C ALA A 288 22.24 30.72 45.01
N ASP A 289 21.50 31.84 44.91
CA ASP A 289 22.04 33.20 45.21
C ASP A 289 22.46 33.40 46.68
N LYS A 290 21.91 32.60 47.62
CA LYS A 290 22.31 32.65 49.04
C LYS A 290 23.48 31.73 49.37
N ALA A 291 23.84 30.83 48.47
CA ALA A 291 24.93 29.87 48.65
C ALA A 291 26.23 30.29 47.90
N ALA A 292 26.13 31.32 47.06
CA ALA A 292 27.24 32.01 46.40
C ALA A 292 27.66 33.25 47.20
#